data_3c24f422617afe58505a34b4694165b6
#
_entry.id   3c24f422617afe58505a34b4694165b6
#
_cell.length_a   1.000
_cell.length_b   1.000
_cell.length_c   1.000
_cell.angle_alpha   90.00
_cell.angle_beta   90.00
_cell.angle_gamma   90.00
#
_symmetry.space_group_name_H-M   'P 1'
#
loop_
_entity.id
_entity.type
_entity.pdbx_description
1 polymer ?
#
loop_
_entity_poly.entity_id
_entity_poly.type
_entity_poly.pdbx_seq_one_letter_code
_entity_poly.pdbx_strand_id
1 'polypeptide(L)' 'MEHRKQPEQVWVYLYTYWDAADAQQERTSGQYATLETIKMGLGIADLASGLKVRQQDVVDGMYIPKQPEVSSV' A
#
# COMPACT_ATOMS: atom_id res chain seq x y z
N MET A 1 8.31 -31.57 -7.25
CA MET A 1 7.88 -31.18 -6.98
C MET A 1 7.45 -30.09 -7.24
N GLU A 2 6.63 -29.77 -7.34
CA GLU A 2 6.22 -28.86 -7.71
C GLU A 2 5.93 -27.97 -6.79
N HIS A 3 5.85 -26.95 -6.87
CA HIS A 3 5.58 -26.11 -6.11
C HIS A 3 4.54 -25.53 -6.49
N ARG A 4 3.55 -25.47 -6.01
CA ARG A 4 2.57 -24.90 -6.24
C ARG A 4 2.79 -23.56 -6.07
N LYS A 5 2.51 -22.70 -6.81
CA LYS A 5 2.65 -21.45 -6.72
C LYS A 5 1.62 -20.93 -5.95
N GLN A 6 1.67 -20.55 -4.80
CA GLN A 6 0.69 -19.93 -4.11
C GLN A 6 0.70 -18.56 -4.41
N PRO A 7 -0.34 -17.84 -4.46
CA PRO A 7 -0.40 -16.46 -4.76
C PRO A 7 0.37 -15.82 -3.68
N GLU A 8 1.32 -15.05 -3.96
CA GLU A 8 2.06 -14.42 -2.99
C GLU A 8 1.32 -13.33 -2.38
N GLN A 9 1.35 -13.14 -1.09
CA GLN A 9 0.67 -12.07 -0.41
C GLN A 9 1.66 -11.20 0.29
N VAL A 10 1.40 -9.93 0.37
CA VAL A 10 2.27 -9.00 1.05
C VAL A 10 1.44 -8.11 1.91
N TRP A 11 2.03 -7.54 2.93
CA TRP A 11 1.35 -6.62 3.81
C TRP A 11 1.59 -5.23 3.31
N VAL A 12 0.56 -4.42 3.31
CA VAL A 12 0.67 -3.02 2.94
C VAL A 12 0.05 -2.21 4.06
N TYR A 13 0.41 -0.95 4.16
CA TYR A 13 -0.01 -0.12 5.27
C TYR A 13 -0.31 1.29 4.81
N LEU A 14 -1.17 1.95 5.54
CA LEU A 14 -1.33 3.37 5.35
C LEU A 14 -0.13 4.03 6.02
N TYR A 15 0.15 5.24 5.70
CA TYR A 15 1.30 5.90 6.28
C TYR A 15 0.98 7.37 6.48
N THR A 16 1.73 8.00 7.36
CA THR A 16 1.58 9.40 7.66
C THR A 16 2.73 10.14 7.01
N TYR A 17 2.44 11.21 6.35
CA TYR A 17 3.49 12.00 5.72
C TYR A 17 3.21 13.46 6.02
N TRP A 18 4.18 14.31 5.77
CA TRP A 18 4.04 15.70 6.06
C TRP A 18 3.99 16.49 4.79
N ASP A 19 3.16 17.52 4.79
CA ASP A 19 2.99 18.34 3.64
C ASP A 19 4.27 19.10 3.39
N ALA A 20 4.74 19.13 2.18
CA ALA A 20 5.95 19.84 1.87
C ALA A 20 5.81 21.34 2.11
N ALA A 21 4.62 21.86 2.00
CA ALA A 21 4.42 23.28 2.19
C ALA A 21 4.24 23.61 3.66
N ASP A 22 3.84 22.66 4.48
CA ASP A 22 3.66 22.90 5.88
C ASP A 22 4.10 21.67 6.62
N ALA A 23 5.32 21.62 7.05
CA ALA A 23 5.87 20.46 7.69
C ALA A 23 5.19 20.10 8.99
N GLN A 24 4.37 20.95 9.51
CA GLN A 24 3.68 20.64 10.71
C GLN A 24 2.36 19.98 10.46
N GLN A 25 1.92 19.91 9.25
CA GLN A 25 0.67 19.29 8.93
C GLN A 25 0.88 17.84 8.61
N GLU A 26 0.43 16.98 9.47
CA GLU A 26 0.48 15.57 9.23
C GLU A 26 -0.66 15.17 8.38
N ARG A 27 -0.45 14.34 7.41
CA ARG A 27 -1.51 13.85 6.56
C ARG A 27 -1.43 12.36 6.49
N THR A 28 -2.55 11.70 6.43
CA THR A 28 -2.60 10.26 6.32
C THR A 28 -2.77 9.91 4.86
N SER A 29 -2.00 8.97 4.38
CA SER A 29 -2.07 8.59 2.99
C SER A 29 -3.44 7.98 2.72
N GLY A 30 -3.93 8.13 1.54
CA GLY A 30 -5.16 7.49 1.17
C GLY A 30 -4.88 6.19 0.48
N GLN A 31 -3.63 5.79 0.39
CA GLN A 31 -3.27 4.59 -0.29
C GLN A 31 -2.40 3.73 0.59
N TYR A 32 -2.41 2.44 0.34
CA TYR A 32 -1.57 1.53 1.09
C TYR A 32 -0.28 1.30 0.33
N ALA A 33 0.79 1.11 1.03
CA ALA A 33 2.09 0.84 0.43
C ALA A 33 2.82 -0.21 1.24
N THR A 34 3.78 -0.87 0.64
CA THR A 34 4.56 -1.86 1.36
C THR A 34 5.44 -1.13 2.36
N LEU A 35 5.82 -1.83 3.43
CA LEU A 35 6.63 -1.22 4.45
C LEU A 35 7.95 -0.75 3.88
N GLU A 36 8.54 -1.53 2.99
CA GLU A 36 9.79 -1.11 2.40
C GLU A 36 9.64 0.17 1.63
N THR A 37 8.59 0.33 0.89
CA THR A 37 8.37 1.53 0.12
C THR A 37 8.20 2.73 1.04
N ILE A 38 7.46 2.54 2.13
CA ILE A 38 7.25 3.64 3.06
C ILE A 38 8.58 4.04 3.69
N LYS A 39 9.38 3.05 4.03
CA LYS A 39 10.64 3.37 4.67
C LYS A 39 11.58 4.07 3.74
N MET A 40 11.40 3.97 2.47
CA MET A 40 12.26 4.64 1.53
C MET A 40 12.00 6.12 1.44
N GLY A 41 11.08 6.63 2.17
CA GLY A 41 10.89 8.07 2.19
C GLY A 41 9.50 8.58 2.06
N LEU A 42 8.51 7.69 2.06
CA LEU A 42 7.16 8.17 1.96
C LEU A 42 6.65 8.75 3.26
N GLY A 43 7.09 8.22 4.38
CA GLY A 43 6.60 8.71 5.65
C GLY A 43 6.75 7.66 6.72
N ILE A 44 5.82 7.60 7.64
CA ILE A 44 5.89 6.66 8.74
C ILE A 44 4.71 5.72 8.65
N ALA A 45 5.00 4.45 8.59
CA ALA A 45 3.95 3.45 8.41
C ALA A 45 3.08 3.32 9.65
N ASP A 46 1.79 3.20 9.44
CA ASP A 46 0.87 2.97 10.52
C ASP A 46 0.71 1.45 10.59
N LEU A 47 1.44 0.82 11.44
CA LEU A 47 1.45 -0.63 11.50
C LEU A 47 0.11 -1.21 11.89
N ALA A 48 -0.73 -0.44 12.51
CA ALA A 48 -2.03 -0.93 12.89
C ALA A 48 -2.96 -1.01 11.69
N SER A 49 -2.60 -0.38 10.59
CA SER A 49 -3.44 -0.39 9.43
C SER A 49 -3.12 -1.52 8.46
N GLY A 50 -2.27 -2.44 8.83
CA GLY A 50 -1.82 -3.48 7.93
C GLY A 50 -2.93 -4.22 7.21
N LEU A 51 -2.72 -4.47 5.95
CA LEU A 51 -3.70 -5.15 5.15
C LEU A 51 -2.94 -6.16 4.30
N LYS A 52 -3.37 -7.39 4.25
CA LYS A 52 -2.69 -8.39 3.48
C LYS A 52 -3.34 -8.48 2.12
N VAL A 53 -2.58 -8.26 1.08
CA VAL A 53 -3.11 -8.23 -0.28
C VAL A 53 -2.26 -9.09 -1.18
N ARG A 54 -2.74 -9.35 -2.37
CA ARG A 54 -1.98 -10.16 -3.30
C ARG A 54 -0.90 -9.31 -3.90
N GLN A 55 0.27 -9.88 -4.07
CA GLN A 55 1.37 -9.12 -4.58
C GLN A 55 1.09 -8.60 -5.96
N GLN A 56 0.32 -9.29 -6.75
CA GLN A 56 0.04 -8.83 -8.10
C GLN A 56 -0.75 -7.53 -8.10
N ASP A 57 -1.37 -7.16 -6.99
CA ASP A 57 -2.10 -5.91 -6.92
C ASP A 57 -1.21 -4.78 -6.42
N VAL A 58 0.07 -5.03 -6.22
CA VAL A 58 0.98 -4.01 -5.77
C VAL A 58 1.87 -3.61 -6.92
N VAL A 59 1.85 -2.35 -7.27
CA VAL A 59 2.64 -1.84 -8.37
C VAL A 59 3.57 -0.77 -7.84
N ASP A 60 4.86 -0.96 -8.03
CA ASP A 60 5.84 0.00 -7.54
C ASP A 60 5.69 0.25 -6.05
N GLY A 61 5.33 -0.79 -5.31
CA GLY A 61 5.23 -0.67 -3.86
C GLY A 61 3.90 -0.12 -3.38
N MET A 62 3.02 0.24 -4.28
CA MET A 62 1.74 0.80 -3.89
C MET A 62 0.63 -0.19 -4.22
N TYR A 63 -0.29 -0.35 -3.30
CA TYR A 63 -1.38 -1.29 -3.51
C TYR A 63 -2.48 -0.59 -4.30
N ILE A 64 -2.87 -1.18 -5.42
CA ILE A 64 -3.90 -0.63 -6.25
C ILE A 64 -5.05 -1.61 -6.26
N PRO A 65 -6.10 -1.32 -5.53
CA PRO A 65 -7.22 -2.25 -5.44
C PRO A 65 -7.85 -2.44 -6.79
N LYS A 66 -8.30 -3.67 -7.10
CA LYS A 66 -8.92 -3.93 -8.31
C LYS A 66 -10.20 -3.29 -8.30
N GLN A 67 -10.53 -2.49 -9.20
CA GLN A 67 -11.78 -1.85 -9.24
C GLN A 67 -12.79 -2.72 -9.74
N PRO A 68 -13.94 -2.73 -9.23
CA PRO A 68 -15.01 -3.55 -9.69
C PRO A 68 -15.34 -3.08 -11.05
N GLU A 69 -15.72 -3.88 -11.92
CA GLU A 69 -15.99 -3.56 -13.19
C GLU A 69 -17.17 -2.85 -13.19
N VAL A 70 -17.27 -1.78 -13.45
CA VAL A 70 -18.40 -1.03 -13.44
C VAL A 70 -19.00 -1.23 -14.56
N SER A 71 -19.81 -1.83 -14.66
CA SER A 71 -20.37 -2.13 -15.80
C SER A 71 -20.92 -1.11 -16.26
N SER A 72 -21.01 -0.37 -16.13
CA SER A 72 -21.46 0.59 -16.68
C SER A 72 -22.38 0.37 -17.22
N VAL A 73 -22.90 0.07 -17.24
CA VAL A 73 -23.76 -0.15 -17.80
C VAL A 73 -24.13 0.11 -18.05
#